data_64acc248579cbcbead01b7abfd882c7a
#
_entry.id   64acc248579cbcbead01b7abfd882c7a
#
_cell.length_a   1.000
_cell.length_b   1.000
_cell.length_c   1.000
_cell.angle_alpha   90.00
_cell.angle_beta   90.00
_cell.angle_gamma   90.00
#
_symmetry.space_group_name_H-M   'P 1'
#
loop_
_entity.id
_entity.type
_entity.pdbx_description
1 polymer ?
#
loop_
_entity_poly.entity_id
_entity_poly.type
_entity_poly.pdbx_seq_one_letter_code
_entity_poly.pdbx_strand_id
1 'polypeptide(L)' 'MAQIKIKQIKSRINCPKVQKLTLDALGLKKMNHTVILEDTPSVMGMVNRVRHLVEVTNA' A
#
# COMPACT_ATOMS: atom_id res chain seq x y z
N MET A 1 -19.74 0.43 1.07
CA MET A 1 -18.47 0.58 0.37
C MET A 1 -17.53 -0.52 0.80
N ALA A 2 -16.75 -1.06 -0.10
CA ALA A 2 -15.85 -2.16 0.22
C ALA A 2 -14.58 -1.66 0.88
N GLN A 3 -14.00 -2.50 1.71
CA GLN A 3 -12.70 -2.24 2.30
C GLN A 3 -11.69 -3.22 1.72
N ILE A 4 -10.44 -2.78 1.65
CA ILE A 4 -9.34 -3.61 1.19
C ILE A 4 -8.27 -3.69 2.26
N LYS A 5 -7.57 -4.80 2.26
CA LYS A 5 -6.48 -5.05 3.19
C LYS A 5 -5.18 -5.01 2.39
N ILE A 6 -4.27 -4.16 2.80
CA ILE A 6 -3.02 -3.93 2.10
C ILE A 6 -1.88 -4.34 3.03
N LYS A 7 -1.03 -5.24 2.54
CA LYS A 7 0.13 -5.73 3.30
C LYS A 7 1.38 -5.47 2.50
N GLN A 8 2.39 -4.87 3.11
CA GLN A 8 3.68 -4.69 2.48
C GLN A 8 4.44 -6.02 2.48
N ILE A 9 4.72 -6.56 1.31
CA ILE A 9 5.38 -7.85 1.15
C ILE A 9 6.84 -7.73 0.75
N LYS A 10 7.27 -6.53 0.31
CA LYS A 10 8.65 -6.30 -0.10
C LYS A 10 9.20 -5.07 0.59
N SER A 11 10.52 -5.07 0.82
CA SER A 11 11.21 -3.93 1.40
C SER A 11 11.13 -2.72 0.46
N ARG A 12 11.00 -1.53 1.05
CA ARG A 12 11.01 -0.28 0.29
C ARG A 12 12.40 0.32 0.12
N ILE A 13 13.43 -0.38 0.54
CA ILE A 13 14.81 0.14 0.52
C ILE A 13 15.26 0.50 -0.89
N ASN A 14 14.90 -0.33 -1.88
CA ASN A 14 15.28 -0.12 -3.28
C ASN A 14 14.22 0.60 -4.09
N CYS A 15 13.25 1.24 -3.43
CA CYS A 15 12.16 1.90 -4.12
C CYS A 15 12.48 3.36 -4.37
N PRO A 16 11.97 3.96 -5.47
CA PRO A 16 12.04 5.41 -5.67
C PRO A 16 11.39 6.14 -4.50
N LYS A 17 11.86 7.37 -4.26
CA LYS A 17 11.34 8.19 -3.17
C LYS A 17 9.82 8.36 -3.26
N VAL A 18 9.28 8.52 -4.46
CA VAL A 18 7.84 8.69 -4.67
C VAL A 18 7.08 7.47 -4.15
N GLN A 19 7.58 6.28 -4.41
CA GLN A 19 6.94 5.06 -3.92
C GLN A 19 7.01 4.93 -2.41
N LYS A 20 8.14 5.33 -1.81
CA LYS A 20 8.26 5.36 -0.35
C LYS A 20 7.24 6.30 0.27
N LEU A 21 7.07 7.47 -0.32
CA LEU A 21 6.08 8.45 0.15
C LEU A 21 4.67 7.89 0.00
N THR A 22 4.39 7.16 -1.08
CA THR A 22 3.09 6.53 -1.28
C THR A 22 2.82 5.47 -0.22
N LEU A 23 3.81 4.67 0.11
CA LEU A 23 3.68 3.67 1.19
C LEU A 23 3.42 4.33 2.53
N ASP A 24 4.11 5.44 2.82
CA ASP A 24 3.87 6.20 4.05
C ASP A 24 2.47 6.78 4.09
N ALA A 25 1.98 7.28 2.96
CA ALA A 25 0.63 7.82 2.86
C ALA A 25 -0.43 6.74 3.09
N LEU A 26 -0.14 5.50 2.70
CA LEU A 26 -1.02 4.36 2.97
C LEU A 26 -0.91 3.86 4.41
N GLY A 27 0.12 4.27 5.14
CA GLY A 27 0.34 3.82 6.50
C GLY A 27 1.24 2.61 6.62
N LEU A 28 1.86 2.19 5.52
CA LEU A 28 2.73 1.02 5.49
C LEU A 28 4.17 1.45 5.76
N LYS A 29 4.55 1.51 7.02
CA LYS A 29 5.88 2.01 7.41
C LYS A 29 6.90 0.90 7.63
N LYS A 30 6.44 -0.33 7.82
CA LYS A 30 7.33 -1.45 8.10
C LYS A 30 7.01 -2.63 7.19
N MET A 31 8.01 -3.48 6.99
CA MET A 31 7.84 -4.74 6.28
C MET A 31 6.75 -5.57 6.97
N ASN A 32 5.90 -6.18 6.18
CA ASN A 32 4.78 -7.02 6.64
C ASN A 32 3.71 -6.24 7.43
N HIS A 33 3.77 -4.91 7.41
CA HIS A 33 2.71 -4.12 8.02
C HIS A 33 1.43 -4.25 7.19
N THR A 34 0.31 -4.39 7.88
CA THR A 34 -1.00 -4.55 7.23
C THR A 34 -1.91 -3.39 7.63
N VAL A 35 -2.61 -2.82 6.66
CA VAL A 35 -3.60 -1.77 6.91
C VAL A 35 -4.88 -2.12 6.19
N ILE A 36 -6.00 -1.62 6.72
CA ILE A 36 -7.31 -1.76 6.09
C ILE A 36 -7.80 -0.37 5.72
N LEU A 37 -8.12 -0.19 4.45
CA LEU A 37 -8.57 1.08 3.90
C LEU A 37 -9.79 0.86 3.02
N GLU A 38 -10.57 1.93 2.81
CA GLU A 38 -11.67 1.89 1.86
C GLU A 38 -11.12 1.93 0.43
N ASP A 39 -11.81 1.30 -0.48
CA ASP A 39 -11.40 1.21 -1.88
C ASP A 39 -11.79 2.46 -2.69
N THR A 40 -11.50 3.62 -2.15
CA THR A 40 -11.74 4.88 -2.85
C THR A 40 -10.81 5.04 -4.04
N PRO A 41 -11.17 5.85 -5.06
CA PRO A 41 -10.27 6.11 -6.18
C PRO A 41 -8.89 6.61 -5.76
N SER A 42 -8.82 7.45 -4.72
CA SER A 42 -7.54 7.95 -4.21
C SER A 42 -6.67 6.83 -3.68
N VAL A 43 -7.25 5.94 -2.86
CA VAL A 43 -6.54 4.79 -2.30
C VAL A 43 -6.10 3.84 -3.40
N MET A 44 -6.97 3.54 -4.34
CA MET A 44 -6.64 2.63 -5.44
C MET A 44 -5.55 3.21 -6.33
N GLY A 45 -5.53 4.52 -6.55
CA GLY A 45 -4.45 5.17 -7.28
C GLY A 45 -3.10 5.01 -6.59
N MET A 46 -3.06 5.19 -5.29
CA MET A 46 -1.83 4.98 -4.50
C MET A 46 -1.40 3.52 -4.50
N VAL A 47 -2.33 2.61 -4.35
CA VAL A 47 -2.05 1.17 -4.37
C VAL A 47 -1.46 0.75 -5.71
N ASN A 48 -2.00 1.26 -6.82
CA ASN A 48 -1.51 0.93 -8.14
C ASN A 48 -0.05 1.32 -8.35
N ARG A 49 0.41 2.38 -7.70
CA ARG A 49 1.80 2.82 -7.79
C ARG A 49 2.77 1.88 -7.08
N VAL A 50 2.30 1.18 -6.07
CA VAL A 50 3.15 0.31 -5.24
C VAL A 50 2.68 -1.13 -5.21
N ARG A 51 1.80 -1.52 -6.13
CA ARG A 51 1.21 -2.85 -6.13
C ARG A 51 2.24 -3.97 -6.22
N HIS A 52 3.39 -3.69 -6.80
CA HIS A 52 4.49 -4.66 -6.88
C HIS A 52 5.20 -4.85 -5.53
N LEU A 53 4.91 -3.99 -4.57
CA LEU A 53 5.53 -4.02 -3.24
C LEU A 53 4.54 -4.50 -2.17
N VAL A 54 3.27 -4.55 -2.50
CA VAL A 54 2.22 -4.87 -1.54
C VAL A 54 1.30 -5.94 -2.10
N GLU A 55 0.61 -6.60 -1.19
CA GLU A 55 -0.46 -7.53 -1.52
C GLU A 55 -1.78 -6.92 -1.09
N VAL A 56 -2.74 -6.89 -2.00
CA VAL A 56 -4.07 -6.34 -1.75
C VAL A 56 -5.09 -7.47 -1.76
N THR A 57 -5.86 -7.55 -0.69
CA THR A 57 -6.94 -8.54 -0.57
C THR A 57 -8.19 -7.83 -0.09
N ASN A 58 -9.33 -8.47 -0.28
CA ASN A 58 -10.59 -7.95 0.28
C ASN A 58 -10.56 -8.11 1.80
N ALA A 59 -10.96 -7.05 2.47
CA ALA A 59 -11.02 -7.08 3.93
C ALA A 59 -12.34 -7.68 4.42
#